data_9d17d86c1b1c89ef51f41bed7fae5e65
#
_entry.id   9d17d86c1b1c89ef51f41bed7fae5e65
#
_cell.length_a   1.000
_cell.length_b   1.000
_cell.length_c   1.000
_cell.angle_alpha   90.00
_cell.angle_beta   90.00
_cell.angle_gamma   90.00
#
_symmetry.space_group_name_H-M   'P 1'
#
loop_
_entity.id
_entity.type
_entity.pdbx_description
1 polymer ?
#
loop_
_entity_poly.entity_id
_entity_poly.type
_entity_poly.pdbx_seq_one_letter_code
_entity_poly.pdbx_strand_id
1 'polypeptide(L)' 'MEDLTKYEIARLIGARALQLSVGAPPVVKPEPGMDFIKIAQLELDKKVIPLSVMRG' A
#
# COMPACT_ATOMS: atom_id res chain seq x y z
N MET A 1 8.86 -8.20 6.64
CA MET A 1 7.57 -8.84 6.31
C MET A 1 7.69 -10.34 6.20
N GLU A 2 8.51 -10.91 7.07
CA GLU A 2 8.79 -12.34 7.03
C GLU A 2 7.56 -13.18 7.35
N ASP A 3 6.67 -12.62 8.17
CA ASP A 3 5.50 -13.38 8.62
C ASP A 3 4.32 -13.33 7.67
N LEU A 4 4.46 -12.59 6.56
CA LEU A 4 3.38 -12.45 5.60
C LEU A 4 3.63 -13.31 4.37
N THR A 5 2.58 -14.00 3.95
CA THR A 5 2.64 -14.75 2.71
C THR A 5 2.54 -13.79 1.51
N LYS A 6 2.87 -14.31 0.32
CA LYS A 6 2.73 -13.52 -0.89
C LYS A 6 1.30 -13.06 -1.10
N TYR A 7 0.33 -13.88 -0.71
CA TYR A 7 -1.09 -13.52 -0.85
C TYR A 7 -1.44 -12.38 0.08
N GLU A 8 -0.94 -12.42 1.31
CA GLU A 8 -1.21 -11.35 2.26
C GLU A 8 -0.60 -10.04 1.82
N ILE A 9 0.62 -10.09 1.30
CA ILE A 9 1.28 -8.91 0.78
C ILE A 9 0.49 -8.33 -0.40
N ALA A 10 0.05 -9.18 -1.32
CA ALA A 10 -0.74 -8.74 -2.47
C ALA A 10 -2.04 -8.09 -2.02
N ARG A 11 -2.68 -8.64 -0.99
CA ARG A 11 -3.92 -8.09 -0.45
C ARG A 11 -3.69 -6.74 0.20
N LEU A 12 -2.59 -6.58 0.93
CA LEU A 12 -2.25 -5.29 1.53
C LEU A 12 -2.05 -4.23 0.46
N ILE A 13 -1.29 -4.57 -0.57
CA ILE A 13 -1.03 -3.63 -1.65
C ILE A 13 -2.32 -3.28 -2.37
N GLY A 14 -3.15 -4.28 -2.67
CA GLY A 14 -4.42 -4.05 -3.35
C GLY A 14 -5.37 -3.19 -2.53
N ALA A 15 -5.48 -3.47 -1.23
CA ALA A 15 -6.35 -2.69 -0.34
C ALA A 15 -5.86 -1.25 -0.24
N ARG A 16 -4.56 -1.05 -0.11
CA ARG A 16 -4.01 0.29 -0.02
C ARG A 16 -4.18 1.04 -1.34
N ALA A 17 -3.96 0.36 -2.47
CA ALA A 17 -4.15 0.97 -3.77
C ALA A 17 -5.59 1.43 -3.96
N LEU A 18 -6.54 0.64 -3.49
CA LEU A 18 -7.95 1.01 -3.55
C LEU A 18 -8.22 2.26 -2.73
N GLN A 19 -7.68 2.32 -1.50
CA GLN A 19 -7.83 3.50 -0.66
C GLN A 19 -7.26 4.75 -1.35
N LEU A 20 -6.10 4.62 -1.96
CA LEU A 20 -5.49 5.74 -2.66
C LEU A 20 -6.36 6.18 -3.85
N SER A 21 -6.95 5.22 -4.53
CA SER A 21 -7.78 5.53 -5.71
C SER A 21 -9.06 6.29 -5.34
N VAL A 22 -9.55 6.12 -4.11
CA VAL A 22 -10.75 6.83 -3.66
C VAL A 22 -10.43 8.08 -2.85
N GLY A 23 -9.17 8.51 -2.85
CA GLY A 23 -8.79 9.80 -2.31
C GLY A 23 -8.01 9.80 -1.02
N ALA A 24 -7.63 8.65 -0.48
CA ALA A 24 -6.80 8.64 0.71
C ALA A 24 -5.43 9.24 0.40
N PRO A 25 -4.89 10.13 1.27
CA PRO A 25 -3.58 10.70 1.00
C PRO A 25 -2.48 9.66 1.20
N PRO A 26 -1.48 9.64 0.31
CA PRO A 26 -0.36 8.71 0.48
C PRO A 26 0.52 9.14 1.66
N VAL A 27 1.08 8.13 2.33
CA VAL A 27 1.97 8.38 3.46
C VAL A 27 3.38 8.73 2.95
N VAL A 28 3.71 8.26 1.75
CA VAL A 28 4.98 8.59 1.11
C VAL A 28 4.74 9.61 0.02
N LYS A 29 5.81 10.27 -0.40
CA LYS A 29 5.73 11.25 -1.48
C LYS A 29 5.89 10.50 -2.81
N PRO A 30 4.81 10.36 -3.60
CA PRO A 30 4.91 9.64 -4.85
C PRO A 30 5.62 10.45 -5.92
N GLU A 31 6.27 9.75 -6.84
CA GLU A 31 6.88 10.40 -7.99
C GLU A 31 5.84 10.55 -9.09
N PRO A 32 6.04 11.53 -9.98
CA PRO A 32 5.14 11.70 -11.11
C PRO A 32 5.08 10.43 -11.95
N GLY A 33 3.88 10.05 -12.35
CA GLY A 33 3.69 8.87 -13.18
C GLY A 33 3.52 7.56 -12.44
N MET A 34 3.64 7.56 -11.11
CA MET A 34 3.38 6.35 -10.33
C MET A 34 1.88 6.10 -10.25
N ASP A 35 1.48 4.85 -10.47
CA ASP A 35 0.09 4.47 -10.24
C ASP A 35 -0.12 4.09 -8.78
N PHE A 36 -1.37 3.81 -8.41
CA PHE A 36 -1.69 3.52 -7.02
C PHE A 36 -1.03 2.24 -6.52
N ILE A 37 -0.86 1.26 -7.39
CA ILE A 37 -0.19 0.01 -7.03
C ILE A 37 1.28 0.29 -6.69
N LYS A 38 1.94 1.11 -7.50
CA LYS A 38 3.33 1.47 -7.24
C LYS A 38 3.48 2.24 -5.94
N ILE A 39 2.56 3.17 -5.68
CA ILE A 39 2.60 3.95 -4.44
C ILE A 39 2.41 3.01 -3.25
N ALA A 40 1.44 2.09 -3.34
CA ALA A 40 1.20 1.14 -2.27
C ALA A 40 2.41 0.24 -2.04
N GLN A 41 3.08 -0.20 -3.10
CA GLN A 41 4.29 -1.01 -2.98
C GLN A 41 5.40 -0.23 -2.30
N LEU A 42 5.53 1.05 -2.62
CA LEU A 42 6.53 1.89 -1.98
C LEU A 42 6.25 2.05 -0.49
N GLU A 43 4.98 2.24 -0.13
CA GLU A 43 4.59 2.34 1.27
C GLU A 43 4.90 1.05 2.02
N LEU A 44 4.63 -0.09 1.41
CA LEU A 44 4.93 -1.37 2.01
C LEU A 44 6.44 -1.57 2.17
N ASP A 45 7.21 -1.18 1.17
CA ASP A 45 8.65 -1.29 1.20
C ASP A 45 9.24 -0.47 2.35
N LYS A 46 8.65 0.68 2.64
CA LYS A 46 9.08 1.53 3.74
C LYS A 46 8.38 1.20 5.05
N LYS A 47 7.49 0.20 5.03
CA LYS A 47 6.75 -0.27 6.19
C LYS A 47 5.92 0.83 6.85
N VAL A 48 5.31 1.68 6.02
CA VAL A 48 4.49 2.80 6.51
C VAL A 48 3.03 2.67 6.14
N ILE A 49 2.61 1.49 5.64
CA ILE A 49 1.20 1.24 5.35
C ILE A 49 0.40 1.32 6.64
N PRO A 50 -0.73 2.07 6.64
CA PRO A 50 -1.56 2.17 7.83
C PRO A 50 -2.05 0.82 8.32
N LEU A 51 -2.09 0.63 9.63
CA LEU A 51 -2.51 -0.62 10.24
C LEU A 51 -3.95 -0.99 9.87
N SER A 52 -4.79 0.00 9.61
CA SER A 52 -6.18 -0.26 9.23
C SER A 52 -6.30 -1.08 7.96
N VAL A 53 -5.33 -0.98 7.07
CA VAL A 53 -5.30 -1.78 5.85
C VAL A 53 -5.04 -3.24 6.17
N MET A 54 -4.22 -3.49 7.18
CA MET A 54 -3.85 -4.85 7.56
C MET A 54 -5.01 -5.60 8.20
N ARG A 55 -5.97 -4.88 8.77
CA ARG A 55 -7.13 -5.48 9.42
C ARG A 55 -8.31 -5.68 8.48
N GLY A 56 -8.31 -4.94 7.42
CA GLY A 56 -9.38 -4.97 6.44
C GLY A 56 -9.37 -6.23 5.64
#